data_1861973d3f7bee68d792e55c11d806e4
#
_entry.id   1861973d3f7bee68d792e55c11d806e4
#
_cell.length_a   1.000
_cell.length_b   1.000
_cell.length_c   1.000
_cell.angle_alpha   90.00
_cell.angle_beta   90.00
_cell.angle_gamma   90.00
#
_symmetry.space_group_name_H-M   'P 1'
#
loop_
_entity.id
_entity.type
_entity.pdbx_description
1 polymer ?
#
loop_
_entity_poly.entity_id
_entity_poly.type
_entity_poly.pdbx_seq_one_letter_code
_entity_poly.pdbx_strand_id
1 'polypeptide(L)'
;MYFCPKKQNNFQYILKEKNTFQHLSHSVNIEPVSDGLKRELQLTSDGSHTLYMPDMDEHYHSVNGAIQESEHVFIEAGLHRLSKKEIRVLEIGFGTGLNAFLTLLDSMQTDVNITYYSMELYPLDIALVQNLNYGKVLCAGKEDLFMALHEAPWNQSASITPNFT
;
A
#
# COMPACT_ATOMS: atom_id res chain seq x y z
N MET A 1 -2.28 -13.26 -8.45
CA MET A 1 -2.82 -11.91 -8.76
C MET A 1 -4.29 -12.09 -9.10
N TYR A 2 -5.16 -11.97 -8.13
CA TYR A 2 -6.60 -12.02 -8.35
C TYR A 2 -7.08 -10.59 -8.59
N PHE A 3 -7.34 -10.28 -9.87
CA PHE A 3 -7.95 -9.01 -10.26
C PHE A 3 -9.44 -9.07 -9.94
N CYS A 4 -9.93 -8.21 -9.06
CA CYS A 4 -11.36 -8.00 -8.87
C CYS A 4 -11.96 -7.41 -10.16
N PRO A 5 -12.91 -8.09 -10.85
CA PRO A 5 -13.45 -7.63 -12.13
C PRO A 5 -14.14 -6.26 -12.08
N LYS A 6 -14.58 -5.83 -10.90
CA LYS A 6 -15.24 -4.52 -10.71
C LYS A 6 -14.24 -3.35 -10.66
N LYS A 7 -12.94 -3.59 -10.37
CA LYS A 7 -11.91 -2.53 -10.42
C LYS A 7 -11.51 -2.14 -11.85
N GLN A 8 -11.76 -2.98 -12.86
CA GLN A 8 -11.44 -2.66 -14.26
C GLN A 8 -12.24 -1.47 -14.82
N ASN A 9 -13.49 -1.28 -14.38
CA ASN A 9 -14.32 -0.18 -14.88
C ASN A 9 -13.86 1.19 -14.33
N ASN A 10 -13.30 1.24 -13.12
CA ASN A 10 -12.80 2.48 -12.52
C ASN A 10 -11.46 2.91 -13.11
N PHE A 11 -10.64 1.96 -13.56
CA PHE A 11 -9.34 2.26 -14.18
C PHE A 11 -9.50 3.00 -15.52
N GLN A 12 -10.52 2.69 -16.30
CA GLN A 12 -10.82 3.40 -17.55
C GLN A 12 -11.33 4.83 -17.31
N TYR A 13 -11.99 5.07 -16.18
CA TYR A 13 -12.47 6.41 -15.82
C TYR A 13 -11.32 7.35 -15.48
N ILE A 14 -10.34 6.88 -14.72
CA ILE A 14 -9.14 7.64 -14.34
C ILE A 14 -8.27 7.97 -15.56
N LEU A 15 -8.16 7.05 -16.53
CA LEU A 15 -7.37 7.27 -17.74
C LEU A 15 -8.02 8.25 -18.73
N LYS A 16 -9.35 8.40 -18.71
CA LYS A 16 -10.05 9.39 -19.57
C LYS A 16 -9.84 10.84 -19.12
N GLU A 17 -9.59 11.08 -17.86
CA GLU A 17 -9.37 12.42 -17.32
C GLU A 17 -7.93 12.95 -17.49
N LYS A 18 -6.98 12.11 -17.91
CA LYS A 18 -5.56 12.51 -18.06
C LYS A 18 -5.32 13.63 -19.10
N ASN A 19 -6.25 13.89 -19.98
CA ASN A 19 -6.12 14.98 -20.97
C ASN A 19 -6.48 16.37 -20.42
N THR A 20 -6.97 16.47 -19.19
CA THR A 20 -7.38 17.74 -18.58
C THR A 20 -6.35 18.29 -17.58
N PHE A 21 -5.29 17.54 -17.26
CA PHE A 21 -4.35 17.87 -16.18
C PHE A 21 -3.28 18.93 -16.54
N GLN A 22 -3.27 19.48 -17.75
CA GLN A 22 -2.22 20.45 -18.13
C GLN A 22 -2.47 21.90 -17.69
N HIS A 23 -3.60 22.24 -17.05
CA HIS A 23 -3.91 23.64 -16.75
C HIS A 23 -4.56 23.97 -15.39
N LEU A 24 -4.48 23.10 -14.38
CA LEU A 24 -5.01 23.44 -13.05
C LEU A 24 -3.95 23.33 -11.96
N SER A 25 -3.21 24.39 -11.75
CA SER A 25 -2.39 24.62 -10.55
C SER A 25 -3.24 25.05 -9.34
N HIS A 26 -4.38 24.41 -9.13
CA HIS A 26 -5.16 24.55 -7.91
C HIS A 26 -5.10 23.22 -7.18
N SER A 27 -4.52 23.21 -6.00
CA SER A 27 -4.56 22.09 -5.07
C SER A 27 -6.03 21.81 -4.72
N VAL A 28 -6.62 20.85 -5.40
CA VAL A 28 -7.91 20.30 -4.98
C VAL A 28 -7.60 19.38 -3.81
N ASN A 29 -7.88 19.82 -2.59
CA ASN A 29 -7.93 18.95 -1.43
C ASN A 29 -9.11 17.99 -1.65
N ILE A 30 -8.82 16.80 -2.15
CA ILE A 30 -9.80 15.72 -2.19
C ILE A 30 -9.75 15.07 -0.81
N GLU A 31 -10.73 15.36 0.02
CA GLU A 31 -10.95 14.62 1.27
C GLU A 31 -11.12 13.13 0.92
N PRO A 32 -10.50 12.21 1.69
CA PRO A 32 -10.67 10.79 1.44
C PRO A 32 -12.16 10.42 1.57
N VAL A 33 -12.72 9.88 0.50
CA VAL A 33 -14.12 9.43 0.47
C VAL A 33 -14.18 8.06 1.10
N SER A 34 -14.98 7.90 2.15
CA SER A 34 -15.32 6.58 2.69
C SER A 34 -16.15 5.81 1.66
N ASP A 35 -15.76 4.59 1.34
CA ASP A 35 -16.55 3.71 0.47
C ASP A 35 -17.75 3.07 1.18
N GLY A 36 -17.91 3.29 2.49
CA GLY A 36 -18.96 2.72 3.32
C GLY A 36 -18.87 1.20 3.50
N LEU A 37 -17.82 0.55 2.99
CA LEU A 37 -17.67 -0.89 3.07
C LEU A 37 -17.22 -1.33 4.47
N LYS A 38 -17.84 -2.39 4.95
CA LYS A 38 -17.44 -3.03 6.20
C LYS A 38 -16.11 -3.76 6.02
N ARG A 39 -15.20 -3.58 6.98
CA ARG A 39 -13.91 -4.28 7.05
C ARG A 39 -13.78 -4.95 8.40
N GLU A 40 -13.42 -6.22 8.38
CA GLU A 40 -13.21 -7.02 9.58
C GLU A 40 -11.74 -7.44 9.66
N LEU A 41 -11.11 -7.16 10.81
CA LEU A 41 -9.74 -7.57 11.07
C LEU A 41 -9.69 -9.08 11.29
N GLN A 42 -8.82 -9.78 10.59
CA GLN A 42 -8.62 -11.21 10.73
C GLN A 42 -7.13 -11.54 10.90
N LEU A 43 -6.85 -12.59 11.66
CA LEU A 43 -5.50 -13.13 11.83
C LEU A 43 -5.25 -14.18 10.75
N THR A 44 -4.13 -14.08 10.08
CA THR A 44 -3.69 -15.07 9.07
C THR A 44 -2.81 -16.15 9.70
N SER A 45 -2.50 -17.22 8.95
CA SER A 45 -1.76 -18.36 9.48
C SER A 45 -0.31 -18.04 9.88
N ASP A 46 0.29 -16.97 9.31
CA ASP A 46 1.63 -16.52 9.69
C ASP A 46 1.63 -15.53 10.88
N GLY A 47 0.47 -15.30 11.51
CA GLY A 47 0.32 -14.42 12.65
C GLY A 47 0.18 -12.93 12.29
N SER A 48 0.20 -12.58 11.03
CA SER A 48 -0.09 -11.22 10.56
C SER A 48 -1.60 -10.99 10.42
N HIS A 49 -1.99 -9.73 10.33
CA HIS A 49 -3.38 -9.37 10.08
C HIS A 49 -3.70 -9.24 8.59
N THR A 50 -4.95 -9.49 8.24
CA THR A 50 -5.58 -9.07 6.98
C THR A 50 -6.92 -8.42 7.26
N LEU A 51 -7.49 -7.76 6.26
CA LEU A 51 -8.86 -7.22 6.33
C LEU A 51 -9.76 -8.05 5.42
N TYR A 52 -10.88 -8.50 5.96
CA TYR A 52 -11.94 -9.14 5.23
C TYR A 52 -13.06 -8.15 4.94
N MET A 53 -13.56 -8.16 3.73
CA MET A 53 -14.70 -7.36 3.27
C MET A 53 -15.92 -8.26 3.07
N PRO A 54 -16.84 -8.36 4.04
CA PRO A 54 -18.00 -9.26 3.95
C PRO A 54 -18.90 -8.99 2.74
N ASP A 55 -19.07 -7.72 2.38
CA ASP A 55 -19.93 -7.31 1.27
C ASP A 55 -19.41 -7.78 -0.10
N MET A 56 -18.15 -8.13 -0.19
CA MET A 56 -17.48 -8.56 -1.43
C MET A 56 -16.99 -10.01 -1.36
N ASP A 57 -17.05 -10.62 -0.17
CA ASP A 57 -16.43 -11.92 0.14
C ASP A 57 -14.95 -11.99 -0.29
N GLU A 58 -14.19 -10.92 0.02
CA GLU A 58 -12.79 -10.75 -0.41
C GLU A 58 -11.90 -10.37 0.77
N HIS A 59 -10.64 -10.78 0.70
CA HIS A 59 -9.60 -10.39 1.64
C HIS A 59 -8.58 -9.47 0.97
N TYR A 60 -7.99 -8.57 1.76
CA TYR A 60 -6.89 -7.72 1.27
C TYR A 60 -5.65 -8.55 0.97
N HIS A 61 -5.35 -9.57 1.78
CA HIS A 61 -4.25 -10.50 1.61
C HIS A 61 -4.71 -11.92 1.94
N SER A 62 -3.92 -12.92 1.53
CA SER A 62 -4.20 -14.33 1.79
C SER A 62 -4.34 -14.62 3.29
N VAL A 63 -5.36 -15.41 3.64
CA VAL A 63 -5.54 -15.94 4.99
C VAL A 63 -4.45 -16.96 5.39
N ASN A 64 -3.71 -17.49 4.42
CA ASN A 64 -2.61 -18.42 4.65
C ASN A 64 -1.32 -17.73 5.11
N GLY A 65 -1.27 -16.39 5.04
CA GLY A 65 -0.14 -15.59 5.49
C GLY A 65 -0.01 -14.33 4.65
N ALA A 66 -0.40 -13.18 5.22
CA ALA A 66 -0.35 -11.90 4.48
C ALA A 66 1.10 -11.47 4.25
N ILE A 67 1.93 -11.55 5.27
CA ILE A 67 3.36 -11.20 5.19
C ILE A 67 4.08 -12.17 4.27
N GLN A 68 3.92 -13.48 4.47
CA GLN A 68 4.60 -14.50 3.67
C GLN A 68 4.28 -14.37 2.18
N GLU A 69 3.01 -14.15 1.83
CA GLU A 69 2.61 -13.94 0.43
C GLU A 69 3.25 -12.70 -0.15
N SER A 70 3.18 -11.59 0.57
CA SER A 70 3.70 -10.30 0.12
C SER A 70 5.23 -10.33 -0.01
N GLU A 71 5.96 -10.91 0.93
CA GLU A 71 7.41 -11.10 0.84
C GLU A 71 7.78 -11.92 -0.39
N HIS A 72 7.12 -13.05 -0.59
CA HIS A 72 7.43 -13.93 -1.72
C HIS A 72 7.15 -13.25 -3.07
N VAL A 73 5.98 -12.63 -3.23
CA VAL A 73 5.55 -12.08 -4.53
C VAL A 73 6.20 -10.73 -4.83
N PHE A 74 6.24 -9.82 -3.85
CA PHE A 74 6.66 -8.44 -4.12
C PHE A 74 8.15 -8.22 -3.85
N ILE A 75 8.71 -8.84 -2.82
CA ILE A 75 10.13 -8.66 -2.48
C ILE A 75 10.99 -9.67 -3.24
N GLU A 76 10.83 -10.97 -3.01
CA GLU A 76 11.73 -11.98 -3.58
C GLU A 76 11.57 -12.14 -5.10
N ALA A 77 10.32 -12.29 -5.58
CA ALA A 77 10.03 -12.48 -7.00
C ALA A 77 9.96 -11.16 -7.80
N GLY A 78 9.84 -10.02 -7.12
CA GLY A 78 9.77 -8.68 -7.69
C GLY A 78 11.04 -7.87 -7.46
N LEU A 79 11.12 -7.19 -6.32
CA LEU A 79 12.16 -6.20 -6.01
C LEU A 79 13.58 -6.77 -6.13
N HIS A 80 13.85 -7.94 -5.57
CA HIS A 80 15.16 -8.58 -5.57
C HIS A 80 15.61 -9.11 -6.95
N ARG A 81 14.74 -9.08 -7.96
CA ARG A 81 15.13 -9.38 -9.35
C ARG A 81 15.78 -8.20 -10.07
N LEU A 82 15.77 -7.03 -9.43
CA LEU A 82 16.32 -5.81 -10.00
C LEU A 82 17.72 -5.55 -9.42
N SER A 83 18.74 -5.57 -10.27
CA SER A 83 20.13 -5.22 -9.87
C SER A 83 20.39 -3.73 -10.08
N LYS A 84 19.61 -2.86 -9.40
CA LYS A 84 19.70 -1.40 -9.55
C LYS A 84 19.78 -0.72 -8.18
N LYS A 85 20.48 0.42 -8.12
CA LYS A 85 20.57 1.28 -6.93
C LYS A 85 19.39 2.26 -6.79
N GLU A 86 18.70 2.50 -7.89
CA GLU A 86 17.53 3.37 -7.93
C GLU A 86 16.36 2.60 -8.56
N ILE A 87 15.31 2.39 -7.83
CA ILE A 87 14.13 1.64 -8.25
C ILE A 87 12.90 2.51 -8.08
N ARG A 88 12.01 2.45 -9.09
CA ARG A 88 10.70 3.06 -9.04
C ARG A 88 9.65 1.96 -8.99
N VAL A 89 8.82 2.01 -7.97
CA VAL A 89 7.71 1.08 -7.78
C VAL A 89 6.39 1.80 -8.05
N LEU A 90 5.49 1.15 -8.76
CA LEU A 90 4.10 1.59 -8.92
C LEU A 90 3.18 0.51 -8.37
N GLU A 91 2.44 0.86 -7.33
CA GLU A 91 1.41 0.03 -6.73
C GLU A 91 0.02 0.56 -7.06
N ILE A 92 -0.88 -0.33 -7.44
CA ILE A 92 -2.29 -0.03 -7.65
C ILE A 92 -3.09 -0.70 -6.54
N GLY A 93 -3.64 0.13 -5.66
CA GLY A 93 -4.29 -0.29 -4.43
C GLY A 93 -3.29 -0.39 -3.28
N PHE A 94 -3.12 0.72 -2.53
CA PHE A 94 -2.27 0.76 -1.34
C PHE A 94 -2.78 -0.18 -0.24
N GLY A 95 -4.11 -0.22 -0.08
CA GLY A 95 -4.78 -1.12 0.86
C GLY A 95 -4.26 -1.00 2.28
N THR A 96 -3.77 -2.11 2.84
CA THR A 96 -3.21 -2.17 4.20
C THR A 96 -1.80 -1.59 4.31
N GLY A 97 -1.18 -1.18 3.22
CA GLY A 97 0.19 -0.64 3.18
C GLY A 97 1.29 -1.69 3.39
N LEU A 98 0.94 -2.98 3.42
CA LEU A 98 1.92 -4.04 3.70
C LEU A 98 3.05 -4.11 2.68
N ASN A 99 2.74 -4.03 1.38
CA ASN A 99 3.75 -4.10 0.33
C ASN A 99 4.70 -2.89 0.37
N ALA A 100 4.16 -1.70 0.62
CA ALA A 100 4.96 -0.49 0.79
C ALA A 100 5.86 -0.60 2.02
N PHE A 101 5.34 -1.14 3.14
CA PHE A 101 6.11 -1.32 4.36
C PHE A 101 7.24 -2.34 4.21
N LEU A 102 6.99 -3.48 3.56
CA LEU A 102 8.04 -4.46 3.24
C LEU A 102 9.12 -3.86 2.33
N THR A 103 8.72 -3.11 1.31
CA THR A 103 9.65 -2.43 0.40
C THR A 103 10.48 -1.37 1.15
N LEU A 104 9.87 -0.63 2.07
CA LEU A 104 10.55 0.31 2.95
C LEU A 104 11.60 -0.38 3.83
N LEU A 105 11.22 -1.47 4.51
CA LEU A 105 12.12 -2.23 5.37
C LEU A 105 13.29 -2.83 4.58
N ASP A 106 13.02 -3.34 3.37
CA ASP A 106 14.06 -3.84 2.47
C ASP A 106 15.05 -2.73 2.06
N SER A 107 14.55 -1.55 1.70
CA SER A 107 15.39 -0.41 1.32
C SER A 107 16.33 0.06 2.45
N MET A 108 15.96 -0.16 3.71
CA MET A 108 16.78 0.17 4.87
C MET A 108 17.92 -0.84 5.12
N GLN A 109 17.79 -2.06 4.58
CA GLN A 109 18.81 -3.12 4.70
C GLN A 109 19.73 -3.16 3.48
N THR A 110 19.24 -2.66 2.37
CA THR A 110 19.96 -2.59 1.10
C THR A 110 20.34 -1.14 0.80
N ASP A 111 21.43 -0.89 0.12
CA ASP A 111 21.80 0.47 -0.30
C ASP A 111 21.06 0.82 -1.63
N VAL A 112 19.73 0.75 -1.59
CA VAL A 112 18.83 0.98 -2.74
C VAL A 112 17.90 2.15 -2.42
N ASN A 113 17.82 3.11 -3.33
CA ASN A 113 16.87 4.22 -3.25
C ASN A 113 15.56 3.83 -3.94
N ILE A 114 14.46 3.93 -3.21
CA ILE A 114 13.12 3.61 -3.69
C ILE A 114 12.31 4.89 -3.86
N THR A 115 11.75 5.07 -5.05
CA THR A 115 10.66 6.02 -5.27
C THR A 115 9.37 5.20 -5.44
N TYR A 116 8.50 5.28 -4.45
CA TYR A 116 7.28 4.48 -4.37
C TYR A 116 6.05 5.32 -4.72
N TYR A 117 5.39 4.95 -5.80
CA TYR A 117 4.12 5.54 -6.21
C TYR A 117 3.00 4.58 -5.86
N SER A 118 2.07 5.01 -5.03
CA SER A 118 0.88 4.23 -4.72
C SER A 118 -0.38 4.99 -5.09
N MET A 119 -1.34 4.29 -5.67
CA MET A 119 -2.66 4.82 -6.00
C MET A 119 -3.70 4.07 -5.18
N GLU A 120 -4.50 4.82 -4.41
CA GLU A 120 -5.59 4.27 -3.61
C GLU A 120 -6.83 5.16 -3.73
N LEU A 121 -7.97 4.52 -3.94
CA LEU A 121 -9.23 5.25 -4.09
C LEU A 121 -9.90 5.48 -2.73
N TYR A 122 -9.73 4.54 -1.81
CA TYR A 122 -10.37 4.54 -0.49
C TYR A 122 -9.32 4.25 0.60
N PRO A 123 -8.45 5.22 0.91
CA PRO A 123 -7.45 5.03 1.97
C PRO A 123 -8.12 4.59 3.27
N LEU A 124 -7.47 3.68 3.99
CA LEU A 124 -7.97 3.20 5.26
C LEU A 124 -7.92 4.29 6.33
N ASP A 125 -8.94 4.30 7.20
CA ASP A 125 -8.93 5.12 8.40
C ASP A 125 -7.72 4.78 9.28
N ILE A 126 -7.04 5.81 9.79
CA ILE A 126 -5.89 5.66 10.69
C ILE A 126 -6.25 4.82 11.94
N ALA A 127 -7.47 4.97 12.47
CA ALA A 127 -7.96 4.16 13.59
C ALA A 127 -8.01 2.66 13.26
N LEU A 128 -8.29 2.29 12.01
CA LEU A 128 -8.24 0.90 11.55
C LEU A 128 -6.79 0.43 11.35
N VAL A 129 -5.95 1.27 10.75
CA VAL A 129 -4.52 1.00 10.51
C VAL A 129 -3.78 0.71 11.82
N GLN A 130 -4.07 1.43 12.88
CA GLN A 130 -3.48 1.23 14.22
C GLN A 130 -3.73 -0.17 14.81
N ASN A 131 -4.75 -0.88 14.32
CA ASN A 131 -5.04 -2.25 14.75
C ASN A 131 -4.30 -3.31 13.92
N LEU A 132 -3.70 -2.95 12.80
CA LEU A 132 -2.84 -3.84 12.02
C LEU A 132 -1.53 -4.10 12.78
N ASN A 133 -1.05 -5.33 12.74
CA ASN A 133 0.10 -5.75 13.54
C ASN A 133 1.42 -5.82 12.78
N TYR A 134 1.47 -5.35 11.54
CA TYR A 134 2.67 -5.50 10.69
C TYR A 134 3.92 -4.90 11.29
N GLY A 135 3.84 -3.70 11.88
CA GLY A 135 4.96 -3.08 12.56
C GLY A 135 5.56 -3.96 13.66
N LYS A 136 4.69 -4.59 14.48
CA LYS A 136 5.11 -5.47 15.58
C LYS A 136 5.69 -6.80 15.08
N VAL A 137 5.06 -7.41 14.06
CA VAL A 137 5.46 -8.72 13.55
C VAL A 137 6.73 -8.65 12.72
N LEU A 138 6.84 -7.66 11.83
CA LEU A 138 7.98 -7.52 10.91
C LEU A 138 9.20 -6.87 11.57
N CYS A 139 8.99 -5.85 12.38
CA CYS A 139 10.11 -5.11 12.96
C CYS A 139 9.69 -4.35 14.22
N ALA A 140 9.74 -5.02 15.37
CA ALA A 140 9.46 -4.41 16.65
C ALA A 140 10.35 -3.15 16.86
N GLY A 141 9.70 -2.03 17.22
CA GLY A 141 10.33 -0.73 17.38
C GLY A 141 10.38 0.13 16.12
N LYS A 142 9.71 -0.27 15.03
CA LYS A 142 9.53 0.53 13.80
C LYS A 142 8.07 0.70 13.40
N GLU A 143 7.18 0.55 14.36
CA GLU A 143 5.75 0.78 14.18
C GLU A 143 5.47 2.19 13.66
N ASP A 144 6.27 3.16 14.09
CA ASP A 144 6.17 4.56 13.63
C ASP A 144 6.40 4.71 12.13
N LEU A 145 7.27 3.88 11.52
CA LEU A 145 7.48 3.91 10.07
C LEU A 145 6.28 3.36 9.30
N PHE A 146 5.63 2.33 9.84
CA PHE A 146 4.40 1.83 9.26
C PHE A 146 3.29 2.90 9.30
N MET A 147 3.14 3.58 10.43
CA MET A 147 2.19 4.67 10.57
C MET A 147 2.53 5.84 9.65
N ALA A 148 3.81 6.22 9.52
CA ALA A 148 4.24 7.30 8.65
C ALA A 148 3.87 7.10 7.18
N LEU A 149 3.83 5.84 6.69
CA LEU A 149 3.36 5.52 5.34
C LEU A 149 1.88 5.88 5.14
N HIS A 150 1.05 5.63 6.15
CA HIS A 150 -0.40 5.92 6.10
C HIS A 150 -0.73 7.39 6.38
N GLU A 151 0.11 8.07 7.15
CA GLU A 151 -0.03 9.49 7.48
C GLU A 151 0.58 10.40 6.41
N ALA A 152 1.33 9.85 5.48
CA ALA A 152 1.87 10.59 4.36
C ALA A 152 0.74 11.26 3.55
N PRO A 153 0.87 12.54 3.22
CA PRO A 153 -0.18 13.27 2.52
C PRO A 153 -0.37 12.72 1.11
N TRP A 154 -1.62 12.45 0.73
CA TRP A 154 -1.95 12.06 -0.63
C TRP A 154 -1.71 13.20 -1.63
N ASN A 155 -1.41 12.83 -2.88
CA ASN A 155 -1.10 13.76 -3.98
C ASN A 155 0.14 14.65 -3.76
N GLN A 156 1.00 14.27 -2.82
CA GLN A 156 2.26 14.95 -2.53
C GLN A 156 3.38 13.92 -2.36
N SER A 157 4.61 14.34 -2.61
CA SER A 157 5.78 13.53 -2.29
C SER A 157 6.12 13.67 -0.82
N ALA A 158 6.38 12.55 -0.14
CA ALA A 158 6.82 12.50 1.24
C ALA A 158 8.02 11.57 1.37
N SER A 159 9.09 12.02 2.02
CA SER A 159 10.24 11.18 2.32
C SER A 159 10.02 10.51 3.67
N ILE A 160 9.86 9.19 3.67
CA ILE A 160 9.67 8.41 4.90
C ILE A 160 11.01 8.07 5.54
N THR A 161 12.01 7.73 4.73
CA THR A 161 13.41 7.57 5.13
C THR A 161 14.31 8.18 4.07
N PRO A 162 15.64 8.36 4.33
CA PRO A 162 16.55 8.88 3.31
C PRO A 162 16.52 8.10 1.98
N ASN A 163 16.24 6.81 2.04
CA ASN A 163 16.24 5.92 0.88
C ASN A 163 14.83 5.57 0.37
N PHE A 164 13.77 6.15 0.94
CA PHE A 164 12.39 5.84 0.56
C PHE A 164 11.53 7.11 0.50
N THR A 165 11.05 7.41 -0.69
CA THR A 165 10.18 8.55 -0.98
C THR A 165 8.94 8.11 -1.73
#